data_cc2949a7895c9a70bd9dcaa0767a944d
#
_entry.id   cc2949a7895c9a70bd9dcaa0767a944d
#
_cell.length_a   1.000
_cell.length_b   1.000
_cell.length_c   1.000
_cell.angle_alpha   90.00
_cell.angle_beta   90.00
_cell.angle_gamma   90.00
#
_symmetry.space_group_name_H-M   'P 1'
#
loop_
_entity.id
_entity.type
_entity.pdbx_description
1 polymer ?
#
loop_
_entity_poly.entity_id
_entity_poly.type
_entity_poly.pdbx_seq_one_letter_code
_entity_poly.pdbx_strand_id
1 'polypeptide(L)'
;VKHVTAEDKALWNAPVKIGSYTGTGAKSRSVKVGFKPTAVFVFCRSMPAAIADFSGSSTNCYVAAATRAGGMPGLSISSDGFSISTASDVNGSKNLLNALGMTYIYIALKI
;
A
#
# COMPACT_ATOMS: atom_id res chain seq x y z
N VAL A 1 36.95 -11.81 4.61
CA VAL A 1 35.72 -12.16 3.89
C VAL A 1 34.51 -12.04 4.81
N LYS A 2 33.53 -11.32 4.37
CA LYS A 2 32.30 -11.18 5.14
C LYS A 2 31.45 -12.43 5.00
N HIS A 3 31.16 -13.07 6.09
CA HIS A 3 30.28 -14.22 6.11
C HIS A 3 28.82 -13.77 6.20
N VAL A 4 27.97 -14.38 5.39
CA VAL A 4 26.56 -14.11 5.36
C VAL A 4 25.86 -15.25 6.11
N THR A 5 25.08 -14.91 7.12
CA THR A 5 24.30 -15.90 7.86
C THR A 5 23.09 -16.35 7.07
N ALA A 6 22.49 -17.46 7.48
CA ALA A 6 21.22 -17.91 6.89
C ALA A 6 20.12 -16.89 7.09
N GLU A 7 20.12 -16.20 8.22
CA GLU A 7 19.15 -15.12 8.51
C GLU A 7 19.35 -13.94 7.56
N ASP A 8 20.60 -13.53 7.32
CA ASP A 8 20.89 -12.46 6.38
C ASP A 8 20.43 -12.81 4.96
N LYS A 9 20.68 -14.04 4.52
CA LYS A 9 20.25 -14.49 3.20
C LYS A 9 18.73 -14.51 3.08
N ALA A 10 18.03 -14.97 4.12
CA ALA A 10 16.58 -15.00 4.13
C ALA A 10 16.01 -13.57 4.04
N LEU A 11 16.62 -12.63 4.77
CA LEU A 11 16.19 -11.24 4.74
C LEU A 11 16.42 -10.57 3.38
N TRP A 12 17.61 -10.81 2.76
CA TRP A 12 17.95 -10.18 1.49
C TRP A 12 17.23 -10.81 0.30
N ASN A 13 16.91 -12.09 0.39
CA ASN A 13 16.26 -12.84 -0.69
C ASN A 13 14.79 -13.10 -0.45
N ALA A 14 14.22 -12.51 0.60
CA ALA A 14 12.81 -12.69 0.89
C ALA A 14 11.96 -12.23 -0.30
N PRO A 15 11.06 -13.07 -0.83
CA PRO A 15 10.22 -12.68 -1.96
C PRO A 15 9.10 -11.73 -1.58
N VAL A 16 8.86 -11.57 -0.28
CA VAL A 16 7.75 -10.77 0.24
C VAL A 16 8.24 -9.95 1.42
N LYS A 17 7.86 -8.68 1.44
CA LYS A 17 8.02 -7.83 2.61
C LYS A 17 6.67 -7.41 3.12
N ILE A 18 6.42 -7.64 4.40
CA ILE A 18 5.19 -7.20 5.07
C ILE A 18 5.57 -6.08 6.04
N GLY A 19 4.88 -4.98 5.96
CA GLY A 19 5.13 -3.84 6.83
C GLY A 19 3.85 -3.06 7.09
N SER A 20 3.99 -1.95 7.78
CA SER A 20 2.85 -1.10 8.10
C SER A 20 3.26 0.37 8.08
N TYR A 21 2.28 1.23 7.95
CA TYR A 21 2.47 2.68 8.10
C TYR A 21 1.21 3.28 8.70
N THR A 22 1.39 4.43 9.34
CA THR A 22 0.27 5.19 9.90
C THR A 22 -0.07 6.34 8.96
N GLY A 23 -1.34 6.50 8.66
CA GLY A 23 -1.81 7.56 7.77
C GLY A 23 -1.52 8.94 8.34
N THR A 24 -1.15 9.88 7.48
CA THR A 24 -0.81 11.26 7.85
C THR A 24 -1.88 12.25 7.45
N GLY A 25 -2.88 11.83 6.68
CA GLY A 25 -3.91 12.72 6.13
C GLY A 25 -3.47 13.49 4.90
N ALA A 26 -2.22 13.35 4.46
CA ALA A 26 -1.74 14.01 3.25
C ALA A 26 -2.42 13.42 2.00
N LYS A 27 -2.57 14.26 0.97
CA LYS A 27 -3.18 13.81 -0.29
C LYS A 27 -2.34 12.80 -1.04
N SER A 28 -1.03 12.84 -0.87
CA SER A 28 -0.12 11.89 -1.48
C SER A 28 1.03 11.59 -0.55
N ARG A 29 1.61 10.41 -0.72
CA ARG A 29 2.71 9.95 0.13
C ARG A 29 3.45 8.82 -0.58
N SER A 30 4.77 8.76 -0.37
CA SER A 30 5.59 7.64 -0.83
C SER A 30 5.98 6.78 0.36
N VAL A 31 5.88 5.47 0.22
CA VAL A 31 6.31 4.51 1.24
C VAL A 31 7.46 3.71 0.66
N LYS A 32 8.60 3.73 1.35
CA LYS A 32 9.80 3.04 0.91
C LYS A 32 9.84 1.65 1.49
N VAL A 33 10.07 0.65 0.65
CA VAL A 33 10.21 -0.74 1.08
C VAL A 33 11.62 -1.28 0.84
N GLY A 34 12.49 -0.51 0.19
CA GLY A 34 13.88 -0.88 -0.04
C GLY A 34 14.14 -1.56 -1.38
N PHE A 35 13.13 -1.75 -2.20
CA PHE A 35 13.26 -2.33 -3.54
C PHE A 35 12.07 -1.91 -4.40
N LYS A 36 12.17 -2.13 -5.70
CA LYS A 36 11.05 -1.90 -6.61
C LYS A 36 10.15 -3.13 -6.61
N PRO A 37 8.95 -3.06 -6.03
CA PRO A 37 8.08 -4.23 -5.97
C PRO A 37 7.56 -4.66 -7.34
N THR A 38 7.28 -5.95 -7.49
CA THR A 38 6.52 -6.48 -8.62
C THR A 38 5.03 -6.20 -8.43
N ALA A 39 4.59 -6.32 -7.18
CA ALA A 39 3.20 -6.04 -6.80
C ALA A 39 3.15 -5.60 -5.34
N VAL A 40 2.16 -4.79 -5.01
CA VAL A 40 1.90 -4.34 -3.64
C VAL A 40 0.42 -4.45 -3.35
N PHE A 41 0.10 -4.97 -2.17
CA PHE A 41 -1.25 -4.98 -1.62
C PHE A 41 -1.25 -4.14 -0.35
N VAL A 42 -2.24 -3.27 -0.21
CA VAL A 42 -2.38 -2.39 0.97
C VAL A 42 -3.79 -2.52 1.50
N PHE A 43 -3.92 -2.65 2.80
CA PHE A 43 -5.24 -2.63 3.45
C PHE A 43 -5.15 -1.93 4.79
N CYS A 44 -6.29 -1.37 5.22
CA CYS A 44 -6.38 -0.72 6.52
C CYS A 44 -6.69 -1.75 7.59
N ARG A 45 -5.88 -1.76 8.66
CA ARG A 45 -6.09 -2.67 9.79
C ARG A 45 -7.43 -2.37 10.46
N SER A 46 -8.19 -3.43 10.75
CA SER A 46 -9.47 -3.34 11.47
C SER A 46 -10.58 -2.61 10.72
N MET A 47 -10.44 -2.45 9.40
CA MET A 47 -11.49 -1.86 8.57
C MET A 47 -11.89 -2.84 7.47
N PRO A 48 -13.15 -2.85 7.05
CA PRO A 48 -13.54 -3.62 5.87
C PRO A 48 -12.93 -3.04 4.60
N ALA A 49 -12.99 -3.78 3.51
CA ALA A 49 -12.44 -3.33 2.24
C ALA A 49 -13.10 -2.05 1.73
N ALA A 50 -14.38 -1.90 1.99
CA ALA A 50 -15.13 -0.72 1.56
C ALA A 50 -16.29 -0.45 2.52
N ILE A 51 -16.59 0.83 2.72
CA ILE A 51 -17.72 1.27 3.53
C ILE A 51 -18.50 2.28 2.71
N ALA A 52 -19.81 2.04 2.56
CA ALA A 52 -20.68 2.98 1.88
C ALA A 52 -20.94 4.20 2.77
N ASP A 53 -20.81 5.38 2.18
CA ASP A 53 -21.15 6.63 2.83
C ASP A 53 -22.56 7.04 2.35
N PHE A 54 -23.55 6.74 3.17
CA PHE A 54 -24.94 6.97 2.82
C PHE A 54 -25.28 8.48 2.76
N SER A 55 -24.56 9.31 3.50
CA SER A 55 -24.81 10.74 3.49
C SER A 55 -24.28 11.43 2.23
N GLY A 56 -23.17 10.91 1.67
CA GLY A 56 -22.54 11.48 0.49
C GLY A 56 -22.75 10.69 -0.79
N SER A 57 -23.48 9.59 -0.75
CA SER A 57 -23.67 8.69 -1.90
C SER A 57 -22.35 8.21 -2.49
N SER A 58 -21.33 8.00 -1.65
CA SER A 58 -20.00 7.56 -2.06
C SER A 58 -19.60 6.29 -1.32
N THR A 59 -18.53 5.66 -1.79
CA THR A 59 -17.95 4.49 -1.13
C THR A 59 -16.50 4.79 -0.81
N ASN A 60 -16.14 4.57 0.46
CA ASN A 60 -14.76 4.71 0.92
C ASN A 60 -14.08 3.35 0.85
N CYS A 61 -12.96 3.28 0.13
CA CYS A 61 -12.22 2.04 -0.07
C CYS A 61 -10.94 2.07 0.76
N TYR A 62 -10.68 0.96 1.47
CA TYR A 62 -9.54 0.84 2.39
C TYR A 62 -8.56 -0.24 1.95
N VAL A 63 -8.71 -0.75 0.74
CA VAL A 63 -7.86 -1.79 0.16
C VAL A 63 -7.47 -1.37 -1.24
N ALA A 64 -6.21 -1.60 -1.59
CA ALA A 64 -5.73 -1.36 -2.95
C ALA A 64 -4.65 -2.35 -3.31
N ALA A 65 -4.46 -2.57 -4.60
CA ALA A 65 -3.38 -3.39 -5.13
C ALA A 65 -2.81 -2.73 -6.38
N ALA A 66 -1.52 -2.89 -6.59
CA ALA A 66 -0.84 -2.37 -7.78
C ALA A 66 0.23 -3.34 -8.23
N THR A 67 0.46 -3.38 -9.53
CA THR A 67 1.56 -4.11 -10.15
C THR A 67 2.35 -3.15 -11.03
N ARG A 68 3.46 -3.63 -11.62
CA ARG A 68 4.24 -2.82 -12.57
C ARG A 68 3.46 -2.53 -13.85
N ALA A 69 2.45 -3.33 -14.15
CA ALA A 69 1.57 -3.11 -15.31
C ALA A 69 0.46 -2.10 -15.05
N GLY A 70 0.19 -1.79 -13.80
CA GLY A 70 -0.84 -0.84 -13.39
C GLY A 70 -1.43 -1.20 -12.05
N GLY A 71 -2.25 -0.33 -11.50
CA GLY A 71 -2.82 -0.53 -10.19
C GLY A 71 -4.20 0.07 -10.04
N MET A 72 -4.78 -0.17 -8.87
CA MET A 72 -6.04 0.46 -8.50
C MET A 72 -5.81 1.96 -8.28
N PRO A 73 -6.85 2.79 -8.42
CA PRO A 73 -6.71 4.23 -8.19
C PRO A 73 -6.10 4.51 -6.81
N GLY A 74 -5.14 5.42 -6.77
CA GLY A 74 -4.50 5.84 -5.53
C GLY A 74 -3.29 5.03 -5.10
N LEU A 75 -2.93 3.97 -5.81
CA LEU A 75 -1.74 3.18 -5.51
C LEU A 75 -0.93 2.92 -6.78
N SER A 76 0.37 3.15 -6.71
CA SER A 76 1.28 2.90 -7.83
C SER A 76 2.63 2.43 -7.32
N ILE A 77 3.33 1.67 -8.14
CA ILE A 77 4.68 1.19 -7.83
C ILE A 77 5.69 2.30 -8.10
N SER A 78 6.63 2.48 -7.19
CA SER A 78 7.76 3.41 -7.36
C SER A 78 9.08 2.64 -7.42
N SER A 79 10.17 3.35 -7.64
CA SER A 79 11.50 2.71 -7.81
C SER A 79 12.00 2.00 -6.54
N ASP A 80 11.52 2.40 -5.37
CA ASP A 80 11.97 1.85 -4.09
C ASP A 80 10.83 1.49 -3.15
N GLY A 81 9.60 1.46 -3.65
CA GLY A 81 8.43 1.16 -2.84
C GLY A 81 7.15 1.40 -3.61
N PHE A 82 6.26 2.18 -3.02
CA PHE A 82 4.99 2.53 -3.66
C PHE A 82 4.55 3.92 -3.25
N SER A 83 3.69 4.50 -4.06
CA SER A 83 3.10 5.81 -3.81
C SER A 83 1.61 5.64 -3.60
N ILE A 84 1.08 6.34 -2.61
CA ILE A 84 -0.35 6.37 -2.32
C ILE A 84 -0.87 7.79 -2.47
N SER A 85 -2.11 7.89 -2.92
CA SER A 85 -2.79 9.17 -3.03
C SER A 85 -4.27 8.98 -2.69
N THR A 86 -4.88 10.03 -2.11
CA THR A 86 -6.31 10.07 -1.93
C THR A 86 -6.93 10.50 -3.24
N ALA A 87 -7.49 9.56 -3.96
CA ALA A 87 -8.11 9.83 -5.25
C ALA A 87 -9.58 9.55 -5.19
N SER A 88 -10.37 10.48 -5.73
CA SER A 88 -11.76 10.20 -6.03
C SER A 88 -11.78 9.40 -7.31
N ASP A 89 -12.43 8.25 -7.25
CA ASP A 89 -12.63 7.41 -8.41
C ASP A 89 -13.85 7.88 -9.20
N VAL A 90 -13.99 7.35 -10.39
CA VAL A 90 -15.25 7.40 -11.10
C VAL A 90 -16.31 6.62 -10.29
N ASN A 91 -17.56 6.96 -10.41
CA ASN A 91 -18.66 6.34 -9.68
C ASN A 91 -18.73 6.69 -8.18
N GLY A 92 -18.09 7.78 -7.75
CA GLY A 92 -18.21 8.29 -6.39
C GLY A 92 -17.43 7.51 -5.34
N SER A 93 -16.52 6.64 -5.73
CA SER A 93 -15.65 5.94 -4.79
C SER A 93 -14.43 6.78 -4.45
N LYS A 94 -13.93 6.62 -3.23
CA LYS A 94 -12.70 7.28 -2.75
C LYS A 94 -11.77 6.26 -2.16
N ASN A 95 -10.48 6.37 -2.47
CA ASN A 95 -9.46 5.56 -1.85
C ASN A 95 -8.89 6.28 -0.64
N LEU A 96 -9.09 5.70 0.53
CA LEU A 96 -8.58 6.23 1.79
C LEU A 96 -7.40 5.39 2.26
N LEU A 97 -6.24 5.60 1.64
CA LEU A 97 -5.03 4.84 1.93
C LEU A 97 -4.05 5.59 2.82
N ASN A 98 -4.39 6.79 3.26
CA ASN A 98 -3.52 7.60 4.12
C ASN A 98 -4.34 8.47 5.08
N ALA A 99 -5.47 7.96 5.56
CA ALA A 99 -6.30 8.68 6.52
C ALA A 99 -5.56 8.87 7.83
N LEU A 100 -5.66 10.07 8.40
CA LEU A 100 -4.93 10.44 9.61
C LEU A 100 -5.23 9.47 10.76
N GLY A 101 -4.17 8.93 11.37
CA GLY A 101 -4.28 8.06 12.53
C GLY A 101 -4.65 6.61 12.23
N MET A 102 -4.96 6.27 11.00
CA MET A 102 -5.29 4.89 10.61
C MET A 102 -4.02 4.11 10.33
N THR A 103 -4.00 2.84 10.72
CA THR A 103 -2.86 1.96 10.46
C THR A 103 -3.14 1.10 9.25
N TYR A 104 -2.22 1.13 8.30
CA TYR A 104 -2.30 0.36 7.07
C TYR A 104 -1.21 -0.69 7.04
N ILE A 105 -1.54 -1.86 6.51
CA ILE A 105 -0.59 -2.96 6.35
C ILE A 105 -0.37 -3.17 4.86
N TYR A 106 0.89 -3.34 4.48
CA TYR A 106 1.23 -3.59 3.09
C TYR A 106 1.97 -4.91 2.93
N ILE A 107 1.78 -5.53 1.77
CA ILE A 107 2.49 -6.73 1.35
C ILE A 107 3.13 -6.39 0.01
N ALA A 108 4.46 -6.36 -0.03
CA ALA A 108 5.22 -6.02 -1.24
C ALA A 108 5.93 -7.26 -1.76
N LEU A 109 5.70 -7.60 -3.01
CA LEU A 109 6.32 -8.76 -3.65
C LEU A 109 7.57 -8.33 -4.39
N LYS A 110 8.67 -9.04 -4.17
CA LYS A 110 9.96 -8.74 -4.79
C LYS A 110 10.24 -9.54 -6.05
N ILE A 111 9.57 -10.63 -6.22
CA ILE A 111 9.80 -11.57 -7.32
C ILE A 111 9.46 -11.01 -8.70
#